data_8f6e600fc07e9090a0dcca8c1e9ff26c
#
_entry.id   8f6e600fc07e9090a0dcca8c1e9ff26c
#
_cell.length_a   1.000
_cell.length_b   1.000
_cell.length_c   1.000
_cell.angle_alpha   90.00
_cell.angle_beta   90.00
_cell.angle_gamma   90.00
#
_symmetry.space_group_name_H-M   'P 1'
#
loop_
_entity.id
_entity.type
_entity.pdbx_description
1 polymer ?
#
loop_
_entity_poly.entity_id
_entity_poly.type
_entity_poly.pdbx_seq_one_letter_code
_entity_poly.pdbx_strand_id
1 'polypeptide(L)'
;LSFVLDNNFKRVSYTEAIDILKDSTPNKKKKFQYIINEWGADLQSEHERFLVEKHFKCPVILFDYPAKIKAFYMRLNDNTEPGKETVRAMDILFPGIGEIVGGSQREERYDVLVEKMKALGIDEEELWWYLDTRRFGSAVHSGFGLGFERLVLFVTGMSNIRDVIPFPRT
;
A
#
# COMPACT_ATOMS: atom_id res chain seq x y z
N LEU A 1 18.83 -8.53 -7.70
CA LEU A 1 19.29 -7.79 -6.50
C LEU A 1 19.93 -6.46 -6.84
N SER A 2 20.87 -6.39 -7.79
CA SER A 2 21.56 -5.16 -8.18
C SER A 2 20.62 -4.00 -8.51
N PHE A 3 19.50 -4.28 -9.19
CA PHE A 3 18.47 -3.27 -9.47
C PHE A 3 17.99 -2.53 -8.21
N VAL A 4 17.89 -3.21 -7.07
CA VAL A 4 17.46 -2.59 -5.80
C VAL A 4 18.63 -1.98 -5.04
N LEU A 5 19.80 -2.63 -5.08
CA LEU A 5 20.99 -2.19 -4.33
C LEU A 5 21.64 -0.95 -4.96
N ASP A 6 21.63 -0.86 -6.28
CA ASP A 6 22.38 0.15 -7.04
C ASP A 6 21.52 1.40 -7.37
N ASN A 7 20.22 1.40 -7.03
CA ASN A 7 19.34 2.51 -7.33
C ASN A 7 18.72 3.13 -6.08
N ASN A 8 18.58 4.44 -6.09
CA ASN A 8 17.79 5.15 -5.08
C ASN A 8 16.30 4.85 -5.25
N PHE A 9 15.58 4.75 -4.13
CA PHE A 9 14.14 4.55 -4.13
C PHE A 9 13.42 5.84 -4.52
N LYS A 10 12.58 5.76 -5.55
CA LYS A 10 11.74 6.89 -5.96
C LYS A 10 10.49 6.97 -5.09
N ARG A 11 10.26 8.12 -4.46
CA ARG A 11 9.01 8.38 -3.72
C ARG A 11 7.99 8.99 -4.66
N VAL A 12 6.79 8.44 -4.67
CA VAL A 12 5.69 8.82 -5.57
C VAL A 12 4.38 8.77 -4.79
N SER A 13 3.55 9.80 -4.87
CA SER A 13 2.22 9.74 -4.30
C SER A 13 1.30 8.83 -5.13
N TYR A 14 0.28 8.25 -4.48
CA TYR A 14 -0.72 7.48 -5.21
C TYR A 14 -1.39 8.31 -6.33
N THR A 15 -1.69 9.58 -6.07
CA THR A 15 -2.31 10.48 -7.06
C THR A 15 -1.40 10.63 -8.30
N GLU A 16 -0.11 10.88 -8.10
CA GLU A 16 0.86 10.97 -9.20
C GLU A 16 0.96 9.63 -9.96
N ALA A 17 0.97 8.51 -9.24
CA ALA A 17 1.04 7.18 -9.84
C ALA A 17 -0.20 6.86 -10.70
N ILE A 18 -1.39 7.23 -10.24
CA ILE A 18 -2.65 7.06 -11.00
C ILE A 18 -2.61 7.86 -12.30
N ASP A 19 -2.13 9.09 -12.28
CA ASP A 19 -2.03 9.92 -13.49
C ASP A 19 -1.04 9.29 -14.49
N ILE A 20 0.11 8.85 -14.02
CA ILE A 20 1.10 8.12 -14.84
C ILE A 20 0.49 6.86 -15.46
N LEU A 21 -0.25 6.07 -14.67
CA LEU A 21 -0.87 4.83 -15.14
C LEU A 21 -1.98 5.11 -16.15
N LYS A 22 -2.86 6.07 -15.91
CA LYS A 22 -3.93 6.49 -16.84
C LYS A 22 -3.35 6.90 -18.19
N ASP A 23 -2.27 7.66 -18.18
CA ASP A 23 -1.61 8.14 -19.39
C ASP A 23 -0.71 7.12 -20.09
N SER A 24 -0.43 6.00 -19.42
CA SER A 24 0.45 4.97 -19.94
C SER A 24 -0.10 4.29 -21.21
N THR A 25 0.82 3.91 -22.10
CA THR A 25 0.46 3.17 -23.32
C THR A 25 -0.26 1.85 -23.02
N PRO A 26 0.13 1.05 -22.02
CA PRO A 26 -0.60 -0.18 -21.68
C PRO A 26 -2.05 0.08 -21.28
N ASN A 27 -2.31 1.13 -20.50
CA ASN A 27 -3.66 1.49 -20.08
C ASN A 27 -4.51 1.95 -21.27
N LYS A 28 -4.01 2.92 -22.05
CA LYS A 28 -4.70 3.47 -23.25
C LYS A 28 -4.99 2.41 -24.31
N LYS A 29 -4.09 1.44 -24.48
CA LYS A 29 -4.26 0.32 -25.43
C LYS A 29 -4.97 -0.92 -24.82
N LYS A 30 -5.54 -0.78 -23.61
CA LYS A 30 -6.25 -1.84 -22.89
C LYS A 30 -5.43 -3.14 -22.77
N LYS A 31 -4.12 -3.01 -22.51
CA LYS A 31 -3.21 -4.15 -22.32
C LYS A 31 -3.12 -4.61 -20.87
N PHE A 32 -3.48 -3.74 -19.92
CA PHE A 32 -3.66 -4.14 -18.53
C PHE A 32 -4.92 -4.99 -18.41
N GLN A 33 -4.90 -5.98 -17.55
CA GLN A 33 -6.08 -6.76 -17.20
C GLN A 33 -7.10 -5.89 -16.47
N TYR A 34 -6.60 -5.00 -15.61
CA TYR A 34 -7.41 -4.05 -14.83
C TYR A 34 -7.10 -2.63 -15.32
N ILE A 35 -8.05 -2.03 -16.02
CA ILE A 35 -7.87 -0.69 -16.61
C ILE A 35 -8.08 0.37 -15.54
N ILE A 36 -7.14 1.30 -15.43
CA ILE A 36 -7.25 2.47 -14.55
C ILE A 36 -8.06 3.55 -15.26
N ASN A 37 -9.26 3.80 -14.77
CA ASN A 37 -10.18 4.79 -15.34
C ASN A 37 -10.29 6.05 -14.47
N GLU A 38 -10.24 5.88 -13.14
CA GLU A 38 -10.49 6.95 -12.17
C GLU A 38 -9.53 6.91 -10.99
N TRP A 39 -9.49 8.02 -10.26
CA TRP A 39 -8.81 8.11 -8.98
C TRP A 39 -9.57 7.26 -7.94
N GLY A 40 -8.83 6.59 -7.06
CA GLY A 40 -9.41 5.68 -6.06
C GLY A 40 -9.42 4.20 -6.49
N ALA A 41 -8.99 3.90 -7.72
CA ALA A 41 -8.85 2.52 -8.18
C ALA A 41 -7.76 1.79 -7.37
N ASP A 42 -8.05 0.54 -6.97
CA ASP A 42 -7.05 -0.31 -6.33
C ASP A 42 -5.99 -0.76 -7.33
N LEU A 43 -4.71 -0.60 -6.96
CA LEU A 43 -3.61 -0.99 -7.83
C LEU A 43 -3.38 -2.50 -7.74
N GLN A 44 -3.22 -3.11 -8.92
CA GLN A 44 -2.88 -4.52 -9.03
C GLN A 44 -1.38 -4.69 -9.31
N SER A 45 -0.85 -5.87 -9.08
CA SER A 45 0.59 -6.17 -9.30
C SER A 45 1.12 -5.76 -10.68
N GLU A 46 0.29 -5.78 -11.71
CA GLU A 46 0.68 -5.34 -13.06
C GLU A 46 0.96 -3.84 -13.12
N HIS A 47 0.20 -3.02 -12.36
CA HIS A 47 0.38 -1.58 -12.27
C HIS A 47 1.65 -1.23 -11.48
N GLU A 48 1.84 -1.89 -10.34
CA GLU A 48 3.01 -1.74 -9.49
C GLU A 48 4.30 -2.08 -10.26
N ARG A 49 4.30 -3.22 -10.94
CA ARG A 49 5.44 -3.65 -11.77
C ARG A 49 5.69 -2.72 -12.94
N PHE A 50 4.64 -2.18 -13.56
CA PHE A 50 4.81 -1.16 -14.62
C PHE A 50 5.52 0.09 -14.09
N LEU A 51 5.11 0.60 -12.93
CA LEU A 51 5.75 1.76 -12.30
C LEU A 51 7.24 1.51 -12.05
N VAL A 52 7.57 0.37 -11.44
CA VAL A 52 8.94 0.01 -11.06
C VAL A 52 9.81 -0.31 -12.28
N GLU A 53 9.34 -1.18 -13.18
CA GLU A 53 10.17 -1.78 -14.22
C GLU A 53 10.20 -0.97 -15.52
N LYS A 54 9.12 -0.26 -15.84
CA LYS A 54 8.96 0.41 -17.15
C LYS A 54 9.03 1.92 -17.05
N HIS A 55 8.36 2.50 -16.04
CA HIS A 55 8.28 3.95 -15.92
C HIS A 55 9.50 4.52 -15.18
N PHE A 56 9.67 4.22 -13.90
CA PHE A 56 10.75 4.79 -13.08
C PHE A 56 12.09 4.05 -13.23
N LYS A 57 12.04 2.76 -13.53
CA LYS A 57 13.23 1.88 -13.66
C LYS A 57 14.10 1.86 -12.40
N CYS A 58 13.45 1.96 -11.25
CA CYS A 58 14.04 1.88 -9.91
C CYS A 58 13.00 1.41 -8.90
N PRO A 59 13.38 0.98 -7.69
CA PRO A 59 12.42 0.68 -6.63
C PRO A 59 11.57 1.91 -6.30
N VAL A 60 10.30 1.70 -5.98
CA VAL A 60 9.33 2.78 -5.73
C VAL A 60 8.78 2.68 -4.32
N ILE A 61 8.69 3.81 -3.63
CA ILE A 61 7.91 3.98 -2.41
C ILE A 61 6.65 4.74 -2.80
N LEU A 62 5.54 4.04 -2.83
CA LEU A 62 4.24 4.61 -3.14
C LEU A 62 3.51 4.98 -1.85
N PHE A 63 3.00 6.20 -1.74
CA PHE A 63 2.43 6.71 -0.50
C PHE A 63 1.16 7.55 -0.71
N ASP A 64 0.48 7.90 0.39
CA ASP A 64 -0.77 8.68 0.40
C ASP A 64 -1.88 8.04 -0.43
N TYR A 65 -2.20 6.82 -0.08
CA TYR A 65 -3.27 6.05 -0.72
C TYR A 65 -4.67 6.57 -0.37
N PRO A 66 -5.67 6.38 -1.24
CA PRO A 66 -7.06 6.68 -0.91
C PRO A 66 -7.53 5.97 0.34
N ALA A 67 -8.20 6.69 1.23
CA ALA A 67 -8.72 6.14 2.48
C ALA A 67 -9.68 4.97 2.27
N LYS A 68 -10.45 4.99 1.16
CA LYS A 68 -11.47 3.98 0.85
C LYS A 68 -10.89 2.59 0.57
N ILE A 69 -9.65 2.50 0.10
CA ILE A 69 -9.01 1.22 -0.27
C ILE A 69 -7.99 0.73 0.73
N LYS A 70 -7.82 1.44 1.86
CA LYS A 70 -6.88 1.07 2.93
C LYS A 70 -7.61 0.85 4.25
N ALA A 71 -6.93 0.21 5.20
CA ALA A 71 -7.50 -0.17 6.47
C ALA A 71 -7.90 1.03 7.34
N PHE A 72 -8.96 0.88 8.13
CA PHE A 72 -9.55 1.93 8.96
C PHE A 72 -8.58 2.56 9.97
N TYR A 73 -7.62 1.80 10.44
CA TYR A 73 -6.65 2.23 11.47
C TYR A 73 -5.52 3.10 10.94
N MET A 74 -5.45 3.35 9.65
CA MET A 74 -4.42 4.19 9.06
C MET A 74 -4.77 5.67 9.24
N ARG A 75 -3.75 6.49 9.56
CA ARG A 75 -3.89 7.93 9.83
C ARG A 75 -4.41 8.67 8.59
N LEU A 76 -5.56 9.36 8.73
CA LEU A 76 -6.03 10.27 7.69
C LEU A 76 -5.07 11.45 7.52
N ASN A 77 -4.76 11.79 6.29
CA ASN A 77 -4.06 13.02 5.99
C ASN A 77 -4.91 14.23 6.34
N ASP A 78 -4.25 15.29 6.78
CA ASP A 78 -4.91 16.56 7.03
C ASP A 78 -5.05 17.32 5.70
N ASN A 79 -6.09 18.15 5.56
CA ASN A 79 -6.31 19.04 4.39
C ASN A 79 -6.43 18.31 3.03
N THR A 80 -7.13 17.18 2.99
CA THR A 80 -7.46 16.49 1.75
C THR A 80 -8.69 17.11 1.07
N GLU A 81 -8.78 16.95 -0.25
CA GLU A 81 -9.98 17.35 -0.99
C GLU A 81 -11.18 16.47 -0.61
N PRO A 82 -12.38 17.03 -0.40
CA PRO A 82 -13.58 16.25 -0.15
C PRO A 82 -13.80 15.19 -1.25
N GLY A 83 -13.98 13.94 -0.85
CA GLY A 83 -14.15 12.81 -1.77
C GLY A 83 -12.83 12.19 -2.29
N LYS A 84 -11.68 12.78 -1.94
CA LYS A 84 -10.35 12.26 -2.27
C LYS A 84 -9.48 12.15 -1.00
N GLU A 85 -10.09 11.75 0.09
CA GLU A 85 -9.38 11.56 1.35
C GLU A 85 -8.30 10.48 1.20
N THR A 86 -7.11 10.80 1.70
CA THR A 86 -5.97 9.90 1.68
C THR A 86 -5.51 9.54 3.10
N VAL A 87 -4.76 8.45 3.22
CA VAL A 87 -4.14 8.00 4.46
C VAL A 87 -2.63 7.97 4.34
N ARG A 88 -1.94 8.13 5.46
CA ARG A 88 -0.47 8.05 5.57
C ARG A 88 0.00 6.60 5.49
N ALA A 89 -0.40 5.93 4.41
CA ALA A 89 0.08 4.61 4.05
C ALA A 89 1.28 4.70 3.12
N MET A 90 2.09 3.68 3.12
CA MET A 90 3.17 3.51 2.14
C MET A 90 3.36 2.04 1.80
N ASP A 91 3.67 1.79 0.54
CA ASP A 91 4.08 0.47 0.06
C ASP A 91 5.42 0.59 -0.66
N ILE A 92 6.34 -0.33 -0.40
CA ILE A 92 7.62 -0.40 -1.11
C ILE A 92 7.48 -1.46 -2.20
N LEU A 93 7.72 -1.04 -3.44
CA LEU A 93 7.52 -1.86 -4.63
C LEU A 93 8.87 -2.28 -5.22
N PHE A 94 9.02 -3.59 -5.44
CA PHE A 94 10.19 -4.21 -6.05
C PHE A 94 9.89 -4.77 -7.44
N PRO A 95 10.89 -4.88 -8.33
CA PRO A 95 10.71 -5.48 -9.65
C PRO A 95 10.36 -6.97 -9.52
N GLY A 96 9.47 -7.45 -10.36
CA GLY A 96 9.02 -8.84 -10.39
C GLY A 96 8.08 -9.26 -9.27
N ILE A 97 8.11 -8.55 -8.13
CA ILE A 97 7.32 -8.88 -6.92
C ILE A 97 6.11 -7.94 -6.77
N GLY A 98 6.28 -6.64 -7.04
CA GLY A 98 5.33 -5.61 -6.60
C GLY A 98 5.57 -5.24 -5.14
N GLU A 99 4.53 -5.09 -4.35
CA GLU A 99 4.62 -4.76 -2.93
C GLU A 99 5.41 -5.81 -2.15
N ILE A 100 6.47 -5.38 -1.47
CA ILE A 100 7.28 -6.20 -0.56
C ILE A 100 7.13 -5.76 0.89
N VAL A 101 6.93 -4.48 1.13
CA VAL A 101 6.65 -3.88 2.44
C VAL A 101 5.42 -3.00 2.32
N GLY A 102 4.48 -3.19 3.22
CA GLY A 102 3.35 -2.29 3.41
C GLY A 102 3.35 -1.71 4.82
N GLY A 103 3.10 -0.43 4.97
CA GLY A 103 3.10 0.23 6.27
C GLY A 103 2.24 1.47 6.32
N SER A 104 2.05 2.01 7.51
CA SER A 104 1.36 3.28 7.71
C SER A 104 1.68 3.91 9.05
N GLN A 105 1.51 5.23 9.14
CA GLN A 105 1.22 5.85 10.41
C GLN A 105 -0.16 5.37 10.88
N ARG A 106 -0.30 5.12 12.17
CA ARG A 106 -1.57 4.68 12.77
C ARG A 106 -2.40 5.90 13.19
N GLU A 107 -3.73 5.77 13.13
CA GLU A 107 -4.62 6.81 13.62
C GLU A 107 -4.54 6.86 15.15
N GLU A 108 -3.98 7.93 15.68
CA GLU A 108 -3.81 8.15 17.11
C GLU A 108 -4.98 8.92 17.72
N ARG A 109 -5.80 9.57 16.90
CA ARG A 109 -6.96 10.35 17.37
C ARG A 109 -8.13 9.41 17.65
N TYR A 110 -8.49 9.28 18.91
CA TYR A 110 -9.55 8.37 19.35
C TYR A 110 -10.88 8.60 18.62
N ASP A 111 -11.37 9.84 18.60
CA ASP A 111 -12.66 10.16 17.99
C ASP A 111 -12.70 9.84 16.49
N VAL A 112 -11.64 10.16 15.76
CA VAL A 112 -11.53 9.86 14.34
C VAL A 112 -11.52 8.35 14.08
N LEU A 113 -10.84 7.58 14.94
CA LEU A 113 -10.81 6.12 14.82
C LEU A 113 -12.19 5.52 15.02
N VAL A 114 -12.92 5.99 16.06
CA VAL A 114 -14.30 5.56 16.33
C VAL A 114 -15.24 5.92 15.19
N GLU A 115 -15.15 7.12 14.63
CA GLU A 115 -15.96 7.53 13.47
C GLU A 115 -15.71 6.62 12.27
N LYS A 116 -14.46 6.29 12.00
CA LYS A 116 -14.09 5.38 10.89
C LYS A 116 -14.62 3.96 11.13
N MET A 117 -14.55 3.46 12.36
CA MET A 117 -15.13 2.16 12.72
C MET A 117 -16.65 2.14 12.49
N LYS A 118 -17.36 3.16 12.96
CA LYS A 118 -18.81 3.30 12.75
C LYS A 118 -19.18 3.35 11.27
N ALA A 119 -18.44 4.13 10.48
CA ALA A 119 -18.67 4.24 9.03
C ALA A 119 -18.50 2.90 8.30
N LEU A 120 -17.71 1.98 8.83
CA LEU A 120 -17.46 0.65 8.28
C LEU A 120 -18.31 -0.45 8.94
N GLY A 121 -19.17 -0.11 9.92
CA GLY A 121 -19.95 -1.08 10.66
C GLY A 121 -19.14 -2.00 11.56
N ILE A 122 -17.96 -1.56 12.00
CA ILE A 122 -17.10 -2.31 12.92
C ILE A 122 -17.57 -2.00 14.36
N ASP A 123 -17.87 -3.05 15.11
CA ASP A 123 -18.31 -2.92 16.51
C ASP A 123 -17.13 -2.48 17.41
N GLU A 124 -17.36 -1.44 18.20
CA GLU A 124 -16.38 -0.95 19.17
C GLU A 124 -16.11 -2.00 20.27
N GLU A 125 -17.09 -2.84 20.61
CA GLU A 125 -16.93 -3.89 21.62
C GLU A 125 -15.95 -4.99 21.17
N GLU A 126 -15.87 -5.28 19.87
CA GLU A 126 -14.91 -6.26 19.35
C GLU A 126 -13.46 -5.77 19.41
N LEU A 127 -13.27 -4.45 19.33
CA LEU A 127 -11.94 -3.83 19.29
C LEU A 127 -11.68 -2.85 20.46
N TRP A 128 -12.39 -3.05 21.59
CA TRP A 128 -12.25 -2.19 22.78
C TRP A 128 -10.78 -2.06 23.22
N TRP A 129 -10.04 -3.17 23.23
CA TRP A 129 -8.62 -3.21 23.59
C TRP A 129 -7.75 -2.34 22.67
N TYR A 130 -8.10 -2.24 21.39
CA TYR A 130 -7.41 -1.40 20.43
C TYR A 130 -7.75 0.08 20.63
N LEU A 131 -8.99 0.39 20.96
CA LEU A 131 -9.44 1.73 21.30
C LEU A 131 -8.80 2.23 22.61
N ASP A 132 -8.63 1.35 23.59
CA ASP A 132 -8.00 1.69 24.87
C ASP A 132 -6.55 2.14 24.74
N THR A 133 -5.83 1.68 23.71
CA THR A 133 -4.49 2.19 23.39
C THR A 133 -4.49 3.67 22.96
N ARG A 134 -5.65 4.29 22.77
CA ARG A 134 -5.82 5.72 22.49
C ARG A 134 -6.53 6.43 23.62
N ARG A 135 -7.45 5.76 24.32
CA ARG A 135 -8.25 6.32 25.41
C ARG A 135 -7.40 6.70 26.61
N PHE A 136 -6.45 5.87 26.97
CA PHE A 136 -5.60 6.04 28.17
C PHE A 136 -4.26 6.68 27.89
N GLY A 137 -4.11 7.31 26.78
CA GLY A 137 -2.90 8.00 26.35
C GLY A 137 -2.46 7.49 24.98
N SER A 138 -2.09 8.41 24.13
CA SER A 138 -1.74 8.10 22.74
C SER A 138 -0.43 8.75 22.36
N ALA A 139 0.30 8.12 21.46
CA ALA A 139 1.49 8.66 20.83
C ALA A 139 1.39 8.50 19.32
N VAL A 140 2.01 9.41 18.58
CA VAL A 140 2.19 9.24 17.14
C VAL A 140 3.07 8.02 16.92
N HIS A 141 2.55 7.02 16.21
CA HIS A 141 3.25 5.76 15.96
C HIS A 141 2.95 5.23 14.56
N SER A 142 3.86 4.41 14.08
CA SER A 142 3.76 3.77 12.77
C SER A 142 4.09 2.29 12.90
N GLY A 143 3.68 1.52 11.91
CA GLY A 143 4.03 0.12 11.80
C GLY A 143 4.13 -0.29 10.34
N PHE A 144 4.87 -1.35 10.08
CA PHE A 144 4.97 -1.96 8.76
C PHE A 144 5.01 -3.47 8.85
N GLY A 145 4.62 -4.12 7.77
CA GLY A 145 4.82 -5.55 7.55
C GLY A 145 5.74 -5.77 6.35
N LEU A 146 6.65 -6.69 6.47
CA LEU A 146 7.49 -7.16 5.37
C LEU A 146 7.07 -8.59 5.02
N GLY A 147 6.73 -8.84 3.77
CA GLY A 147 6.44 -10.18 3.27
C GLY A 147 7.71 -11.01 3.19
N PHE A 148 7.99 -11.79 4.23
CA PHE A 148 9.24 -12.55 4.32
C PHE A 148 9.40 -13.54 3.15
N GLU A 149 8.34 -14.23 2.79
CA GLU A 149 8.34 -15.15 1.65
C GLU A 149 8.57 -14.40 0.33
N ARG A 150 8.01 -13.21 0.17
CA ARG A 150 8.27 -12.35 -1.00
C ARG A 150 9.73 -11.90 -1.04
N LEU A 151 10.32 -11.59 0.12
CA LEU A 151 11.74 -11.26 0.20
C LEU A 151 12.62 -12.45 -0.21
N VAL A 152 12.35 -13.64 0.30
CA VAL A 152 13.08 -14.87 -0.07
C VAL A 152 12.92 -15.15 -1.55
N LEU A 153 11.70 -15.04 -2.09
CA LEU A 153 11.40 -15.19 -3.52
C LEU A 153 12.26 -14.24 -4.36
N PHE A 154 12.31 -12.97 -3.97
CA PHE A 154 13.09 -11.96 -4.67
C PHE A 154 14.60 -12.23 -4.64
N VAL A 155 15.14 -12.58 -3.46
CA VAL A 155 16.57 -12.83 -3.26
C VAL A 155 17.05 -14.09 -3.98
N THR A 156 16.23 -15.13 -3.97
CA THR A 156 16.58 -16.44 -4.59
C THR A 156 16.29 -16.47 -6.09
N GLY A 157 15.44 -15.55 -6.60
CA GLY A 157 15.00 -15.56 -8.00
C GLY A 157 14.02 -16.67 -8.33
N MET A 158 13.43 -17.32 -7.33
CA MET A 158 12.39 -18.33 -7.54
C MET A 158 11.09 -17.68 -8.06
N SER A 159 10.30 -18.42 -8.80
CA SER A 159 9.09 -17.91 -9.45
C SER A 159 7.80 -18.26 -8.70
N ASN A 160 7.82 -19.31 -7.87
CA ASN A 160 6.64 -19.76 -7.13
C ASN A 160 6.87 -19.56 -5.63
N ILE A 161 5.96 -18.81 -4.97
CA ILE A 161 6.05 -18.52 -3.55
C ILE A 161 5.98 -19.79 -2.67
N ARG A 162 5.35 -20.86 -3.13
CA ARG A 162 5.30 -22.13 -2.40
C ARG A 162 6.68 -22.78 -2.25
N ASP A 163 7.59 -22.52 -3.18
CA ASP A 163 8.92 -23.11 -3.17
C ASP A 163 9.86 -22.45 -2.14
N VAL A 164 9.46 -21.30 -1.59
CA VAL A 164 10.21 -20.59 -0.55
C VAL A 164 9.59 -20.74 0.84
N ILE A 165 8.55 -21.55 0.97
CA ILE A 165 7.89 -21.88 2.23
C ILE A 165 8.23 -23.32 2.59
N PRO A 166 8.85 -23.58 3.78
CA PRO A 166 9.26 -24.95 4.17
C PRO A 166 8.13 -25.98 4.19
N PHE A 167 6.91 -25.54 4.58
CA PHE A 167 5.72 -26.40 4.67
C PHE A 167 4.52 -25.68 4.06
N PRO A 168 4.46 -25.54 2.72
CA PRO A 168 3.35 -24.84 2.08
C PRO A 168 2.05 -25.64 2.23
N ARG A 169 0.95 -24.92 2.48
CA ARG A 169 -0.39 -25.50 2.40
C ARG A 169 -0.84 -25.52 0.94
N THR A 170 -1.32 -26.66 0.49
CA THR A 170 -1.85 -26.89 -0.87
C THR A 170 -3.36 -26.90 -0.85
#